data_fd5006b47e64260bd739b3913af7b43f
#
_entry.id   fd5006b47e64260bd739b3913af7b43f
#
_cell.length_a   1.000
_cell.length_b   1.000
_cell.length_c   1.000
_cell.angle_alpha   90.00
_cell.angle_beta   90.00
_cell.angle_gamma   90.00
#
_symmetry.space_group_name_H-M   'P 1'
#
loop_
_entity.id
_entity.type
_entity.pdbx_description
1 polymer ?
#
loop_
_entity_poly.entity_id
_entity_poly.type
_entity_poly.pdbx_seq_one_letter_code
_entity_poly.pdbx_strand_id
1 'polypeptide(L)'
;MRRPFILVLAVALALAAAGCGSSGDGDSGAASGGSSQVKVGIIPILDVAPIYLGKQKGFFSSRKIELTLESGQGGAAIVPGVVSGQFQFGFSNVTSLLIASTRGLPLKVVSNGVASTGKDKADFGGVVAKDASIRTAADLAGKRVAVNTLKNIGDSTIRASVRKAGGDPSSIKFVELAFPDMPAALQAGRVDAIWVVEPFLSTSLGQGGHLIASNYVDAAPDLTVAVYFTSRQLIEKDPDLVKRFTEAMTESLAYADAHPDEARQVLTSYTKIDPGVIQKLTLPKWPPQINRASVQTLADLALKDGLVTKPPDLAALLP
;
A
#
# COMPACT_ATOMS: atom_id res chain seq x y z
N MET A 1 -7.40 1.21 -70.86
CA MET A 1 -7.77 0.20 -71.91
C MET A 1 -7.81 -1.18 -71.25
N ARG A 2 -8.98 -1.87 -71.48
CA ARG A 2 -9.23 -3.32 -71.36
C ARG A 2 -9.36 -3.94 -69.95
N ARG A 3 -10.59 -4.07 -69.50
CA ARG A 3 -11.27 -5.20 -68.82
C ARG A 3 -11.36 -6.40 -69.79
N PRO A 4 -11.95 -7.56 -69.49
CA PRO A 4 -12.31 -8.29 -68.26
C PRO A 4 -11.88 -9.78 -68.32
N PHE A 5 -12.18 -10.61 -67.32
CA PHE A 5 -12.93 -11.86 -67.50
C PHE A 5 -13.37 -12.49 -66.16
N ILE A 6 -14.66 -12.70 -66.11
CA ILE A 6 -15.46 -13.42 -65.10
C ILE A 6 -15.32 -14.91 -65.38
N LEU A 7 -15.25 -15.75 -64.34
CA LEU A 7 -15.83 -17.09 -64.43
C LEU A 7 -16.45 -17.52 -63.07
N VAL A 8 -17.77 -17.70 -63.12
CA VAL A 8 -18.66 -18.28 -62.15
C VAL A 8 -18.63 -19.80 -62.32
N LEU A 9 -18.60 -20.59 -61.22
CA LEU A 9 -19.19 -21.94 -61.25
C LEU A 9 -19.78 -22.26 -59.86
N ALA A 10 -21.08 -22.52 -59.88
CA ALA A 10 -21.94 -22.94 -58.79
C ALA A 10 -22.09 -24.46 -58.77
N VAL A 11 -22.88 -24.95 -57.77
CA VAL A 11 -23.50 -26.31 -57.61
C VAL A 11 -22.66 -27.26 -56.76
N ALA A 12 -23.15 -27.92 -55.69
CA ALA A 12 -24.47 -28.41 -55.37
C ALA A 12 -24.65 -28.71 -53.87
N LEU A 13 -25.92 -28.68 -53.46
CA LEU A 13 -26.55 -29.17 -52.24
C LEU A 13 -26.38 -30.68 -52.01
N ALA A 14 -26.25 -31.11 -50.74
CA ALA A 14 -26.81 -32.38 -50.27
C ALA A 14 -27.24 -32.23 -48.81
N LEU A 15 -28.57 -32.25 -48.59
CA LEU A 15 -29.24 -32.45 -47.30
C LEU A 15 -29.10 -33.93 -46.90
N ALA A 16 -28.85 -34.19 -45.60
CA ALA A 16 -29.33 -35.39 -44.94
C ALA A 16 -29.73 -34.99 -43.51
N ALA A 17 -31.03 -35.06 -43.26
CA ALA A 17 -31.65 -34.95 -41.95
C ALA A 17 -31.74 -36.35 -41.30
N ALA A 18 -31.71 -36.37 -40.01
CA ALA A 18 -32.51 -37.11 -39.06
C ALA A 18 -31.70 -37.76 -37.93
N GLY A 19 -32.09 -37.45 -36.70
CA GLY A 19 -31.64 -38.11 -35.48
C GLY A 19 -32.12 -37.37 -34.25
N CYS A 20 -33.44 -37.49 -33.94
CA CYS A 20 -33.98 -37.13 -32.61
C CYS A 20 -33.44 -38.09 -31.54
N GLY A 21 -33.12 -37.55 -30.38
CA GLY A 21 -32.76 -38.35 -29.20
C GLY A 21 -32.60 -37.54 -27.94
N SER A 22 -33.70 -37.29 -27.25
CA SER A 22 -33.91 -37.31 -25.78
C SER A 22 -33.12 -36.40 -24.85
N SER A 23 -33.85 -35.48 -24.27
CA SER A 23 -33.89 -35.02 -22.85
C SER A 23 -32.79 -35.47 -21.91
N GLY A 24 -32.12 -34.51 -21.34
CA GLY A 24 -31.30 -34.59 -20.17
C GLY A 24 -31.07 -33.21 -19.60
N ASP A 25 -32.00 -32.72 -18.76
CA ASP A 25 -31.77 -31.60 -17.88
C ASP A 25 -30.53 -31.87 -17.03
N GLY A 26 -29.60 -30.97 -17.10
CA GLY A 26 -28.40 -30.99 -16.30
C GLY A 26 -27.68 -29.69 -16.48
N ASP A 27 -28.32 -28.55 -16.13
CA ASP A 27 -27.63 -27.29 -15.90
C ASP A 27 -26.77 -27.45 -14.65
N SER A 28 -25.66 -28.10 -14.80
CA SER A 28 -24.55 -28.03 -13.86
C SER A 28 -23.64 -26.92 -14.37
N GLY A 29 -23.90 -25.72 -13.93
CA GLY A 29 -22.95 -24.62 -13.99
C GLY A 29 -21.64 -25.07 -13.34
N ALA A 30 -20.79 -25.76 -14.09
CA ALA A 30 -19.42 -26.03 -13.72
C ALA A 30 -18.74 -24.68 -13.56
N ALA A 31 -18.66 -24.22 -12.32
CA ALA A 31 -17.76 -23.16 -11.94
C ALA A 31 -16.39 -23.51 -12.52
N SER A 32 -15.97 -22.75 -13.51
CA SER A 32 -14.67 -22.90 -14.16
C SER A 32 -13.61 -22.87 -13.06
N GLY A 33 -12.96 -24.00 -12.78
CA GLY A 33 -11.97 -24.17 -11.71
C GLY A 33 -10.64 -23.44 -11.94
N GLY A 34 -10.65 -22.35 -12.70
CA GLY A 34 -9.50 -21.51 -12.99
C GLY A 34 -9.14 -20.59 -11.81
N SER A 35 -7.87 -20.21 -11.73
CA SER A 35 -7.40 -19.22 -10.78
C SER A 35 -7.90 -17.82 -11.14
N SER A 36 -8.29 -17.05 -10.12
CA SER A 36 -8.64 -15.63 -10.29
C SER A 36 -7.38 -14.81 -10.53
N GLN A 37 -7.34 -14.06 -11.64
CA GLN A 37 -6.27 -13.08 -11.89
C GLN A 37 -6.50 -11.84 -11.03
N VAL A 38 -5.56 -11.51 -10.14
CA VAL A 38 -5.70 -10.43 -9.17
C VAL A 38 -4.52 -9.48 -9.28
N LYS A 39 -4.81 -8.23 -9.62
CA LYS A 39 -3.85 -7.14 -9.60
C LYS A 39 -3.95 -6.37 -8.30
N VAL A 40 -2.81 -6.15 -7.65
CA VAL A 40 -2.71 -5.39 -6.40
C VAL A 40 -1.75 -4.23 -6.60
N GLY A 41 -2.23 -3.00 -6.36
CA GLY A 41 -1.38 -1.83 -6.29
C GLY A 41 -0.60 -1.83 -4.97
N ILE A 42 0.73 -1.73 -5.02
CA ILE A 42 1.61 -1.73 -3.84
C ILE A 42 2.60 -0.56 -3.90
N ILE A 43 3.26 -0.27 -2.78
CA ILE A 43 4.40 0.64 -2.70
C ILE A 43 5.63 -0.24 -2.43
N PRO A 44 6.73 -0.15 -3.20
CA PRO A 44 7.88 -1.04 -3.05
C PRO A 44 8.76 -0.65 -1.85
N ILE A 45 8.29 -0.88 -0.65
CA ILE A 45 8.91 -0.63 0.66
C ILE A 45 8.82 -1.88 1.53
N LEU A 46 9.46 -1.89 2.71
CA LEU A 46 9.48 -3.05 3.61
C LEU A 46 8.07 -3.45 4.10
N ASP A 47 7.19 -2.51 4.22
CA ASP A 47 5.80 -2.67 4.67
C ASP A 47 5.06 -3.81 3.96
N VAL A 48 5.34 -3.98 2.65
CA VAL A 48 4.67 -4.96 1.80
C VAL A 48 5.42 -6.29 1.67
N ALA A 49 6.47 -6.52 2.48
CA ALA A 49 7.18 -7.81 2.51
C ALA A 49 6.22 -9.01 2.67
N PRO A 50 5.15 -8.95 3.51
CA PRO A 50 4.24 -10.07 3.67
C PRO A 50 3.55 -10.54 2.40
N ILE A 51 3.07 -9.64 1.53
CA ILE A 51 2.37 -10.06 0.29
C ILE A 51 3.34 -10.72 -0.71
N TYR A 52 4.60 -10.27 -0.75
CA TYR A 52 5.63 -10.92 -1.56
C TYR A 52 5.99 -12.31 -1.03
N LEU A 53 6.16 -12.45 0.30
CA LEU A 53 6.37 -13.74 0.94
C LEU A 53 5.18 -14.68 0.71
N GLY A 54 3.96 -14.22 0.93
CA GLY A 54 2.75 -15.01 0.71
C GLY A 54 2.62 -15.48 -0.74
N LYS A 55 3.00 -14.64 -1.71
CA LYS A 55 3.09 -15.03 -3.12
C LYS A 55 4.14 -16.12 -3.33
N GLN A 56 5.35 -15.96 -2.81
CA GLN A 56 6.45 -16.94 -2.94
C GLN A 56 6.14 -18.27 -2.24
N LYS A 57 5.48 -18.23 -1.08
CA LYS A 57 5.10 -19.41 -0.30
C LYS A 57 3.83 -20.11 -0.81
N GLY A 58 3.16 -19.53 -1.82
CA GLY A 58 1.99 -20.15 -2.42
C GLY A 58 0.68 -19.94 -1.66
N PHE A 59 0.62 -19.02 -0.67
CA PHE A 59 -0.60 -18.79 0.12
C PHE A 59 -1.76 -18.25 -0.72
N PHE A 60 -1.45 -17.51 -1.77
CA PHE A 60 -2.45 -17.02 -2.74
C PHE A 60 -2.82 -18.10 -3.77
N SER A 61 -1.84 -18.79 -4.33
CA SER A 61 -2.08 -19.82 -5.36
C SER A 61 -2.84 -21.03 -4.81
N SER A 62 -2.60 -21.43 -3.55
CA SER A 62 -3.39 -22.46 -2.86
C SER A 62 -4.87 -22.09 -2.71
N ARG A 63 -5.18 -20.78 -2.76
CA ARG A 63 -6.54 -20.24 -2.75
C ARG A 63 -7.04 -19.85 -4.14
N LYS A 64 -6.42 -20.38 -5.18
CA LYS A 64 -6.77 -20.08 -6.59
C LYS A 64 -6.71 -18.60 -6.92
N ILE A 65 -5.71 -17.89 -6.40
CA ILE A 65 -5.42 -16.48 -6.69
C ILE A 65 -4.05 -16.40 -7.37
N GLU A 66 -4.03 -15.86 -8.59
CA GLU A 66 -2.81 -15.54 -9.32
C GLU A 66 -2.51 -14.04 -9.17
N LEU A 67 -1.48 -13.70 -8.36
CA LEU A 67 -1.15 -12.32 -8.02
C LEU A 67 -0.24 -11.65 -9.04
N THR A 68 -0.64 -10.46 -9.49
CA THR A 68 0.23 -9.46 -10.12
C THR A 68 0.34 -8.25 -9.20
N LEU A 69 1.58 -7.86 -8.85
CA LEU A 69 1.85 -6.71 -7.98
C LEU A 69 2.36 -5.55 -8.85
N GLU A 70 1.67 -4.41 -8.80
CA GLU A 70 2.02 -3.21 -9.57
C GLU A 70 2.40 -2.07 -8.64
N SER A 71 3.52 -1.40 -8.93
CA SER A 71 4.08 -0.37 -8.06
C SER A 71 3.41 0.98 -8.26
N GLY A 72 3.07 1.65 -7.15
CA GLY A 72 2.64 3.05 -7.08
C GLY A 72 3.52 3.86 -6.14
N GLN A 73 3.52 5.19 -6.30
CA GLN A 73 4.33 6.10 -5.49
C GLN A 73 3.82 6.22 -4.03
N GLY A 74 2.52 6.02 -3.84
CA GLY A 74 1.85 6.14 -2.54
C GLY A 74 0.40 5.71 -2.61
N GLY A 75 -0.25 5.55 -1.45
CA GLY A 75 -1.65 5.10 -1.37
C GLY A 75 -2.61 5.99 -2.16
N ALA A 76 -2.39 7.30 -2.11
CA ALA A 76 -3.22 8.25 -2.87
C ALA A 76 -3.17 8.01 -4.40
N ALA A 77 -2.03 7.53 -4.93
CA ALA A 77 -1.89 7.17 -6.34
C ALA A 77 -2.53 5.81 -6.68
N ILE A 78 -2.65 4.90 -5.70
CA ILE A 78 -3.22 3.56 -5.87
C ILE A 78 -4.77 3.59 -5.81
N VAL A 79 -5.35 4.46 -4.99
CA VAL A 79 -6.80 4.56 -4.77
C VAL A 79 -7.62 4.66 -6.06
N PRO A 80 -7.28 5.53 -7.05
CA PRO A 80 -8.02 5.61 -8.31
C PRO A 80 -8.04 4.29 -9.09
N GLY A 81 -6.94 3.53 -9.07
CA GLY A 81 -6.85 2.23 -9.73
C GLY A 81 -7.79 1.18 -9.11
N VAL A 82 -7.97 1.21 -7.77
CA VAL A 82 -8.94 0.32 -7.10
C VAL A 82 -10.37 0.76 -7.38
N VAL A 83 -10.66 2.06 -7.35
CA VAL A 83 -12.00 2.60 -7.63
C VAL A 83 -12.43 2.28 -9.06
N SER A 84 -11.53 2.36 -10.03
CA SER A 84 -11.80 2.06 -11.45
C SER A 84 -11.85 0.55 -11.76
N GLY A 85 -11.42 -0.31 -10.82
CA GLY A 85 -11.31 -1.76 -11.03
C GLY A 85 -10.04 -2.20 -11.79
N GLN A 86 -9.12 -1.28 -12.09
CA GLN A 86 -7.80 -1.61 -12.62
C GLN A 86 -7.02 -2.52 -11.66
N PHE A 87 -7.12 -2.23 -10.36
CA PHE A 87 -6.65 -3.08 -9.27
C PHE A 87 -7.83 -3.68 -8.52
N GLN A 88 -7.79 -4.97 -8.22
CA GLN A 88 -8.78 -5.61 -7.35
C GLN A 88 -8.56 -5.22 -5.90
N PHE A 89 -7.30 -5.07 -5.50
CA PHE A 89 -6.90 -4.62 -4.17
C PHE A 89 -5.79 -3.58 -4.27
N GLY A 90 -5.61 -2.83 -3.18
CA GLY A 90 -4.51 -1.89 -3.06
C GLY A 90 -3.94 -1.88 -1.65
N PHE A 91 -2.66 -1.53 -1.54
CA PHE A 91 -1.99 -1.19 -0.29
C PHE A 91 -1.94 0.33 -0.14
N SER A 92 -2.32 0.83 1.02
CA SER A 92 -2.31 2.28 1.28
C SER A 92 -2.10 2.58 2.75
N ASN A 93 -1.43 3.70 3.04
CA ASN A 93 -1.51 4.25 4.38
C ASN A 93 -2.95 4.65 4.72
N VAL A 94 -3.27 4.59 6.01
CA VAL A 94 -4.63 4.84 6.52
C VAL A 94 -5.11 6.25 6.17
N THR A 95 -4.28 7.27 6.28
CA THR A 95 -4.67 8.67 6.03
C THR A 95 -5.17 8.89 4.59
N SER A 96 -4.55 8.25 3.59
CA SER A 96 -5.05 8.31 2.21
C SER A 96 -6.47 7.78 2.08
N LEU A 97 -6.81 6.70 2.79
CA LEU A 97 -8.15 6.11 2.76
C LEU A 97 -9.16 6.96 3.55
N LEU A 98 -8.74 7.57 4.66
CA LEU A 98 -9.57 8.53 5.39
C LEU A 98 -9.95 9.72 4.50
N ILE A 99 -8.97 10.30 3.79
CA ILE A 99 -9.21 11.38 2.83
C ILE A 99 -10.15 10.92 1.69
N ALA A 100 -9.91 9.74 1.14
CA ALA A 100 -10.73 9.18 0.07
C ALA A 100 -12.19 8.95 0.54
N SER A 101 -12.39 8.43 1.75
CA SER A 101 -13.72 8.17 2.31
C SER A 101 -14.50 9.46 2.55
N THR A 102 -13.86 10.55 3.01
CA THR A 102 -14.54 11.85 3.17
C THR A 102 -14.96 12.47 1.85
N ARG A 103 -14.36 12.05 0.74
CA ARG A 103 -14.76 12.42 -0.64
C ARG A 103 -15.83 11.50 -1.22
N GLY A 104 -16.32 10.54 -0.45
CA GLY A 104 -17.38 9.62 -0.86
C GLY A 104 -16.92 8.45 -1.73
N LEU A 105 -15.61 8.16 -1.80
CA LEU A 105 -15.14 7.02 -2.57
C LEU A 105 -15.55 5.69 -1.90
N PRO A 106 -16.13 4.73 -2.65
CA PRO A 106 -16.72 3.53 -2.11
C PRO A 106 -15.64 2.46 -1.81
N LEU A 107 -14.84 2.71 -0.79
CA LEU A 107 -13.72 1.83 -0.38
C LEU A 107 -14.06 1.05 0.90
N LYS A 108 -13.40 -0.08 1.08
CA LYS A 108 -13.44 -0.90 2.29
C LYS A 108 -12.05 -1.48 2.56
N VAL A 109 -11.59 -1.36 3.79
CA VAL A 109 -10.40 -2.07 4.28
C VAL A 109 -10.74 -3.54 4.45
N VAL A 110 -9.86 -4.44 4.02
CA VAL A 110 -10.06 -5.89 4.10
C VAL A 110 -9.02 -6.60 4.95
N SER A 111 -7.84 -6.02 5.11
CA SER A 111 -6.78 -6.61 5.94
C SER A 111 -5.92 -5.51 6.53
N ASN A 112 -5.32 -5.77 7.69
CA ASN A 112 -4.19 -4.97 8.13
C ASN A 112 -3.04 -5.10 7.12
N GLY A 113 -2.12 -4.15 7.14
CA GLY A 113 -0.92 -4.17 6.29
C GLY A 113 0.33 -4.10 7.15
N VAL A 114 0.46 -3.05 7.95
CA VAL A 114 1.65 -2.80 8.76
C VAL A 114 1.32 -1.88 9.93
N ALA A 115 2.02 -2.10 11.05
CA ALA A 115 1.95 -1.27 12.23
C ALA A 115 3.33 -0.84 12.71
N SER A 116 3.39 0.32 13.38
CA SER A 116 4.56 0.80 14.10
C SER A 116 5.01 -0.21 15.16
N THR A 117 6.30 -0.24 15.43
CA THR A 117 6.87 -1.05 16.54
C THR A 117 6.41 -0.55 17.89
N GLY A 118 5.99 0.71 17.99
CA GLY A 118 5.68 1.41 19.24
C GLY A 118 6.93 1.78 20.06
N LYS A 119 8.14 1.61 19.49
CA LYS A 119 9.40 1.87 20.17
C LYS A 119 10.09 3.10 19.61
N ASP A 120 10.25 4.15 20.44
CA ASP A 120 10.99 5.35 20.03
C ASP A 120 12.43 4.98 19.62
N LYS A 121 12.91 5.65 18.57
CA LYS A 121 14.21 5.45 17.92
C LYS A 121 14.49 4.03 17.40
N ALA A 122 13.48 3.17 17.44
CA ALA A 122 13.54 1.80 16.96
C ALA A 122 12.28 1.44 16.17
N ASP A 123 11.75 2.39 15.43
CA ASP A 123 10.64 2.19 14.49
C ASP A 123 11.16 2.10 13.04
N PHE A 124 10.36 1.49 12.18
CA PHE A 124 10.70 1.28 10.76
C PHE A 124 10.51 2.52 9.89
N GLY A 125 9.99 3.61 10.46
CA GLY A 125 9.81 4.90 9.83
C GLY A 125 10.22 6.05 10.75
N GLY A 126 10.65 7.16 10.15
CA GLY A 126 11.06 8.31 10.92
C GLY A 126 11.47 9.50 10.09
N VAL A 127 11.76 10.59 10.77
CA VAL A 127 12.26 11.84 10.17
C VAL A 127 13.76 11.90 10.37
N VAL A 128 14.51 12.07 9.27
CA VAL A 128 15.96 12.09 9.25
C VAL A 128 16.44 13.46 8.77
N ALA A 129 17.39 14.04 9.46
CA ALA A 129 18.15 15.22 9.05
C ALA A 129 19.63 14.89 8.91
N LYS A 130 20.38 15.75 8.20
CA LYS A 130 21.84 15.65 8.08
C LYS A 130 22.54 16.80 8.80
N ASP A 131 21.92 17.97 8.82
CA ASP A 131 22.44 19.14 9.52
C ASP A 131 22.37 18.94 11.03
N ALA A 132 23.53 18.93 11.72
CA ALA A 132 23.64 18.73 13.16
C ALA A 132 22.91 19.79 14.02
N SER A 133 22.48 20.91 13.42
CA SER A 133 21.66 21.90 14.10
C SER A 133 20.18 21.49 14.22
N ILE A 134 19.71 20.55 13.39
CA ILE A 134 18.34 20.00 13.42
C ILE A 134 18.38 18.73 14.27
N ARG A 135 18.03 18.81 15.56
CA ARG A 135 18.21 17.73 16.54
C ARG A 135 16.89 17.08 16.96
N THR A 136 15.82 17.81 16.86
CA THR A 136 14.48 17.40 17.31
C THR A 136 13.44 17.80 16.27
N ALA A 137 12.23 17.28 16.39
CA ALA A 137 11.13 17.68 15.53
C ALA A 137 10.79 19.17 15.62
N ALA A 138 11.02 19.83 16.78
CA ALA A 138 10.78 21.26 16.94
C ALA A 138 11.68 22.13 16.02
N ASP A 139 12.87 21.65 15.66
CA ASP A 139 13.80 22.37 14.80
C ASP A 139 13.37 22.38 13.31
N LEU A 140 12.26 21.71 12.97
CA LEU A 140 11.72 21.69 11.61
C LEU A 140 10.96 22.96 11.22
N ALA A 141 10.74 23.89 12.14
CA ALA A 141 10.11 25.19 11.84
C ALA A 141 10.86 25.91 10.70
N GLY A 142 10.13 26.28 9.63
CA GLY A 142 10.68 26.94 8.43
C GLY A 142 11.50 26.05 7.49
N LYS A 143 11.79 24.80 7.85
CA LYS A 143 12.59 23.85 7.08
C LYS A 143 11.82 23.22 5.92
N ARG A 144 12.56 22.79 4.88
CA ARG A 144 12.05 21.99 3.77
C ARG A 144 12.09 20.50 4.17
N VAL A 145 10.94 19.87 4.26
CA VAL A 145 10.82 18.47 4.67
C VAL A 145 10.20 17.66 3.55
N ALA A 146 10.92 16.65 3.04
CA ALA A 146 10.39 15.79 2.01
C ALA A 146 9.45 14.74 2.60
N VAL A 147 8.33 14.53 1.90
CA VAL A 147 7.33 13.47 2.15
C VAL A 147 6.94 12.82 0.82
N ASN A 148 6.48 11.56 0.83
CA ASN A 148 6.15 10.85 -0.42
C ASN A 148 4.85 11.34 -1.08
N THR A 149 3.97 11.94 -0.31
CA THR A 149 2.68 12.50 -0.77
C THR A 149 2.33 13.67 0.11
N LEU A 150 2.08 14.84 -0.49
CA LEU A 150 1.69 16.04 0.25
C LEU A 150 0.29 15.91 0.87
N LYS A 151 0.08 16.59 1.99
CA LYS A 151 -1.19 16.60 2.74
C LYS A 151 -1.67 15.18 3.04
N ASN A 152 -0.79 14.38 3.64
CA ASN A 152 -1.01 12.97 3.90
C ASN A 152 -0.41 12.54 5.25
N ILE A 153 -0.22 11.23 5.47
CA ILE A 153 0.25 10.67 6.74
C ILE A 153 1.60 11.26 7.18
N GLY A 154 2.53 11.48 6.23
CA GLY A 154 3.82 12.10 6.53
C GLY A 154 3.65 13.48 7.16
N ASP A 155 2.86 14.35 6.51
CA ASP A 155 2.62 15.72 7.02
C ASP A 155 2.00 15.69 8.43
N SER A 156 0.93 14.93 8.64
CA SER A 156 0.19 14.96 9.91
C SER A 156 0.97 14.33 11.05
N THR A 157 1.71 13.25 10.82
CA THR A 157 2.51 12.62 11.87
C THR A 157 3.76 13.43 12.21
N ILE A 158 4.40 14.09 11.22
CA ILE A 158 5.48 15.05 11.49
C ILE A 158 4.97 16.24 12.30
N ARG A 159 3.81 16.80 11.92
CA ARG A 159 3.20 17.89 12.70
C ARG A 159 2.88 17.47 14.13
N ALA A 160 2.46 16.21 14.32
CA ALA A 160 2.24 15.65 15.66
C ALA A 160 3.55 15.60 16.47
N SER A 161 4.66 15.11 15.85
CA SER A 161 5.99 15.09 16.49
C SER A 161 6.47 16.50 16.87
N VAL A 162 6.28 17.49 15.98
CA VAL A 162 6.67 18.87 16.26
C VAL A 162 5.90 19.45 17.45
N ARG A 163 4.58 19.24 17.50
CA ARG A 163 3.76 19.67 18.65
C ARG A 163 4.16 18.95 19.95
N LYS A 164 4.46 17.65 19.88
CA LYS A 164 4.93 16.85 21.02
C LYS A 164 6.27 17.39 21.55
N ALA A 165 7.15 17.85 20.66
CA ALA A 165 8.41 18.48 21.01
C ALA A 165 8.29 19.96 21.45
N GLY A 166 7.06 20.51 21.56
CA GLY A 166 6.81 21.90 21.96
C GLY A 166 7.02 22.93 20.85
N GLY A 167 7.17 22.52 19.59
CA GLY A 167 7.34 23.38 18.42
C GLY A 167 6.03 23.74 17.71
N ASP A 168 6.12 24.69 16.78
CA ASP A 168 5.02 25.07 15.87
C ASP A 168 5.25 24.49 14.47
N PRO A 169 4.34 23.58 14.00
CA PRO A 169 4.48 22.97 12.68
C PRO A 169 4.00 23.85 11.52
N SER A 170 3.45 25.05 11.77
CA SER A 170 2.77 25.86 10.75
C SER A 170 3.69 26.31 9.62
N SER A 171 4.97 26.57 9.92
CA SER A 171 5.95 27.09 8.98
C SER A 171 6.74 26.02 8.20
N ILE A 172 6.52 24.73 8.45
CA ILE A 172 7.20 23.64 7.73
C ILE A 172 6.84 23.71 6.25
N LYS A 173 7.85 23.62 5.39
CA LYS A 173 7.70 23.60 3.93
C LYS A 173 7.80 22.16 3.43
N PHE A 174 6.66 21.48 3.33
CA PHE A 174 6.63 20.13 2.78
C PHE A 174 6.90 20.12 1.28
N VAL A 175 7.73 19.15 0.84
CA VAL A 175 8.10 18.92 -0.56
C VAL A 175 7.78 17.47 -0.91
N GLU A 176 7.11 17.25 -2.04
CA GLU A 176 6.81 15.89 -2.49
C GLU A 176 7.99 15.28 -3.25
N LEU A 177 8.49 14.14 -2.76
CA LEU A 177 9.53 13.33 -3.41
C LEU A 177 9.20 11.85 -3.24
N ALA A 178 9.51 11.02 -4.24
CA ALA A 178 9.42 9.58 -4.09
C ALA A 178 10.44 9.07 -3.05
N PHE A 179 10.10 8.05 -2.27
CA PHE A 179 10.98 7.51 -1.23
C PHE A 179 12.40 7.19 -1.73
N PRO A 180 12.61 6.56 -2.92
CA PRO A 180 13.96 6.28 -3.41
C PRO A 180 14.82 7.52 -3.67
N ASP A 181 14.21 8.68 -3.92
CA ASP A 181 14.91 9.92 -4.25
C ASP A 181 15.29 10.74 -3.01
N MET A 182 14.64 10.46 -1.87
CA MET A 182 14.81 11.25 -0.65
C MET A 182 16.22 11.20 -0.05
N PRO A 183 16.90 10.04 0.06
CA PRO A 183 18.26 10.00 0.60
C PRO A 183 19.23 10.87 -0.20
N ALA A 184 19.18 10.80 -1.53
CA ALA A 184 20.01 11.62 -2.41
C ALA A 184 19.67 13.13 -2.33
N ALA A 185 18.40 13.47 -2.15
CA ALA A 185 17.95 14.85 -1.96
C ALA A 185 18.47 15.44 -0.65
N LEU A 186 18.45 14.66 0.44
CA LEU A 186 19.00 15.04 1.74
C LEU A 186 20.52 15.23 1.66
N GLN A 187 21.23 14.28 1.03
CA GLN A 187 22.69 14.38 0.87
C GLN A 187 23.11 15.62 0.08
N ALA A 188 22.35 15.96 -0.95
CA ALA A 188 22.60 17.15 -1.79
C ALA A 188 22.12 18.47 -1.17
N GLY A 189 21.54 18.47 0.03
CA GLY A 189 21.00 19.69 0.69
C GLY A 189 19.80 20.30 -0.05
N ARG A 190 19.13 19.55 -0.93
CA ARG A 190 17.91 20.02 -1.61
C ARG A 190 16.73 20.14 -0.67
N VAL A 191 16.72 19.34 0.39
CA VAL A 191 15.79 19.38 1.53
C VAL A 191 16.59 19.34 2.83
N ASP A 192 15.99 19.85 3.91
CA ASP A 192 16.65 19.96 5.20
C ASP A 192 16.42 18.70 6.07
N ALA A 193 15.28 18.02 5.83
CA ALA A 193 14.94 16.73 6.42
C ALA A 193 14.10 15.92 5.44
N ILE A 194 14.04 14.61 5.68
CA ILE A 194 13.21 13.65 4.93
C ILE A 194 12.40 12.79 5.89
N TRP A 195 11.19 12.46 5.52
CA TRP A 195 10.41 11.42 6.17
C TRP A 195 10.47 10.16 5.33
N VAL A 196 11.01 9.12 5.90
CA VAL A 196 11.26 7.85 5.21
C VAL A 196 10.84 6.66 6.06
N VAL A 197 10.57 5.56 5.37
CA VAL A 197 10.39 4.22 5.95
C VAL A 197 11.50 3.30 5.45
N GLU A 198 11.59 2.09 6.00
CA GLU A 198 12.57 1.12 5.51
C GLU A 198 12.28 0.68 4.05
N PRO A 199 13.30 0.51 3.23
CA PRO A 199 14.74 0.48 3.55
C PRO A 199 15.44 1.86 3.53
N PHE A 200 14.73 2.93 3.19
CA PHE A 200 15.32 4.26 2.99
C PHE A 200 15.72 4.93 4.30
N LEU A 201 15.13 4.53 5.43
CA LEU A 201 15.55 4.97 6.77
C LEU A 201 16.98 4.49 7.05
N SER A 202 17.21 3.19 7.01
CA SER A 202 18.56 2.61 7.24
C SER A 202 19.58 3.13 6.21
N THR A 203 19.19 3.30 4.95
CA THR A 203 20.03 3.91 3.92
C THR A 203 20.48 5.32 4.30
N SER A 204 19.53 6.17 4.73
CA SER A 204 19.82 7.56 5.08
C SER A 204 20.69 7.69 6.34
N LEU A 205 20.44 6.84 7.34
CA LEU A 205 21.26 6.77 8.55
C LEU A 205 22.68 6.29 8.21
N GLY A 206 22.83 5.27 7.35
CA GLY A 206 24.12 4.80 6.87
C GLY A 206 24.93 5.82 6.08
N GLN A 207 24.27 6.81 5.49
CA GLN A 207 24.88 7.92 4.75
C GLN A 207 25.18 9.16 5.63
N GLY A 208 25.14 9.02 6.96
CA GLY A 208 25.46 10.08 7.90
C GLY A 208 24.28 10.99 8.28
N GLY A 209 23.06 10.61 7.92
CA GLY A 209 21.85 11.18 8.49
C GLY A 209 21.66 10.77 9.95
N HIS A 210 20.84 11.51 10.71
CA HIS A 210 20.45 11.13 12.05
C HIS A 210 18.94 11.27 12.24
N LEU A 211 18.38 10.38 13.04
CA LEU A 211 16.94 10.34 13.33
C LEU A 211 16.60 11.49 14.31
N ILE A 212 15.61 12.31 13.95
CA ILE A 212 15.14 13.44 14.78
C ILE A 212 13.74 13.21 15.35
N ALA A 213 12.97 12.28 14.79
CA ALA A 213 11.66 11.90 15.30
C ALA A 213 11.24 10.51 14.83
N SER A 214 10.65 9.73 15.73
CA SER A 214 9.89 8.50 15.44
C SER A 214 8.42 8.90 15.27
N ASN A 215 8.09 9.54 14.17
CA ASN A 215 6.82 10.25 13.97
C ASN A 215 5.57 9.36 14.11
N TYR A 216 5.65 8.07 13.80
CA TYR A 216 4.55 7.14 14.02
C TYR A 216 4.32 6.88 15.51
N VAL A 217 5.40 6.62 16.26
CA VAL A 217 5.36 6.43 17.72
C VAL A 217 4.90 7.70 18.43
N ASP A 218 5.30 8.86 17.92
CA ASP A 218 4.87 10.15 18.45
C ASP A 218 3.38 10.41 18.23
N ALA A 219 2.82 9.92 17.13
CA ALA A 219 1.41 10.07 16.80
C ALA A 219 0.53 9.16 17.68
N ALA A 220 0.87 7.87 17.78
CA ALA A 220 0.17 6.92 18.64
C ALA A 220 1.01 5.65 18.89
N PRO A 221 0.91 5.05 20.09
CA PRO A 221 1.47 3.72 20.33
C PRO A 221 0.86 2.68 19.38
N ASP A 222 1.67 1.76 18.87
CA ASP A 222 1.24 0.67 17.98
C ASP A 222 0.34 1.16 16.81
N LEU A 223 0.75 2.26 16.16
CA LEU A 223 0.01 2.89 15.08
C LEU A 223 -0.20 1.91 13.93
N THR A 224 -1.45 1.63 13.54
CA THR A 224 -1.75 1.03 12.24
C THR A 224 -1.42 2.06 11.16
N VAL A 225 -0.32 1.82 10.43
CA VAL A 225 0.20 2.77 9.44
C VAL A 225 -0.47 2.59 8.09
N ALA A 226 -0.57 1.34 7.64
CA ALA A 226 -1.13 1.03 6.32
C ALA A 226 -1.91 -0.29 6.34
N VAL A 227 -2.79 -0.43 5.34
CA VAL A 227 -3.77 -1.52 5.25
C VAL A 227 -3.95 -1.94 3.79
N TYR A 228 -4.50 -3.14 3.58
CA TYR A 228 -5.03 -3.55 2.27
C TYR A 228 -6.51 -3.21 2.18
N PHE A 229 -6.91 -2.73 1.02
CA PHE A 229 -8.27 -2.26 0.76
C PHE A 229 -8.76 -2.66 -0.64
N THR A 230 -10.06 -2.58 -0.82
CA THR A 230 -10.73 -2.82 -2.11
C THR A 230 -11.91 -1.87 -2.29
N SER A 231 -12.59 -1.95 -3.44
CA SER A 231 -13.83 -1.24 -3.68
C SER A 231 -15.03 -2.01 -3.13
N ARG A 232 -16.08 -1.30 -2.69
CA ARG A 232 -17.36 -1.92 -2.32
C ARG A 232 -17.96 -2.70 -3.47
N GLN A 233 -17.78 -2.21 -4.69
CA GLN A 233 -18.22 -2.91 -5.90
C GLN A 233 -17.62 -4.31 -6.03
N LEU A 234 -16.32 -4.50 -5.74
CA LEU A 234 -15.72 -5.83 -5.78
C LEU A 234 -16.27 -6.73 -4.68
N ILE A 235 -16.51 -6.20 -3.48
CA ILE A 235 -17.10 -6.96 -2.36
C ILE A 235 -18.49 -7.50 -2.74
N GLU A 236 -19.30 -6.67 -3.40
CA GLU A 236 -20.65 -7.07 -3.85
C GLU A 236 -20.61 -8.06 -5.02
N LYS A 237 -19.65 -7.87 -5.95
CA LYS A 237 -19.53 -8.68 -7.16
C LYS A 237 -18.92 -10.05 -6.90
N ASP A 238 -17.88 -10.12 -6.05
CA ASP A 238 -17.12 -11.36 -5.80
C ASP A 238 -16.66 -11.41 -4.33
N PRO A 239 -17.59 -11.61 -3.38
CA PRO A 239 -17.27 -11.70 -1.96
C PRO A 239 -16.35 -12.86 -1.62
N ASP A 240 -16.41 -13.96 -2.42
CA ASP A 240 -15.53 -15.11 -2.25
C ASP A 240 -14.07 -14.79 -2.56
N LEU A 241 -13.79 -14.05 -3.63
CA LEU A 241 -12.44 -13.56 -3.92
C LEU A 241 -11.91 -12.70 -2.79
N VAL A 242 -12.73 -11.77 -2.27
CA VAL A 242 -12.33 -10.89 -1.17
C VAL A 242 -12.00 -11.69 0.07
N LYS A 243 -12.80 -12.70 0.41
CA LYS A 243 -12.54 -13.64 1.51
C LYS A 243 -11.22 -14.37 1.33
N ARG A 244 -11.02 -15.04 0.18
CA ARG A 244 -9.79 -15.79 -0.12
C ARG A 244 -8.54 -14.91 -0.07
N PHE A 245 -8.61 -13.69 -0.61
CA PHE A 245 -7.52 -12.71 -0.54
C PHE A 245 -7.22 -12.31 0.91
N THR A 246 -8.25 -12.01 1.71
CA THR A 246 -8.09 -11.63 3.12
C THR A 246 -7.44 -12.74 3.95
N GLU A 247 -7.87 -13.98 3.73
CA GLU A 247 -7.28 -15.16 4.40
C GLU A 247 -5.81 -15.36 4.00
N ALA A 248 -5.48 -15.24 2.71
CA ALA A 248 -4.10 -15.32 2.23
C ALA A 248 -3.22 -14.20 2.82
N MET A 249 -3.76 -12.98 2.92
CA MET A 249 -3.05 -11.86 3.55
C MET A 249 -2.83 -12.10 5.04
N THR A 250 -3.83 -12.60 5.77
CA THR A 250 -3.70 -12.90 7.20
C THR A 250 -2.59 -13.92 7.44
N GLU A 251 -2.52 -14.97 6.63
CA GLU A 251 -1.45 -15.97 6.68
C GLU A 251 -0.08 -15.36 6.32
N SER A 252 -0.05 -14.48 5.31
CA SER A 252 1.17 -13.79 4.88
C SER A 252 1.74 -12.86 5.95
N LEU A 253 0.88 -12.12 6.65
CA LEU A 253 1.25 -11.25 7.77
C LEU A 253 1.84 -12.06 8.92
N ALA A 254 1.15 -13.14 9.33
CA ALA A 254 1.61 -14.02 10.40
C ALA A 254 2.94 -14.71 10.04
N TYR A 255 3.09 -15.12 8.78
CA TYR A 255 4.34 -15.73 8.32
C TYR A 255 5.51 -14.73 8.38
N ALA A 256 5.33 -13.52 7.88
CA ALA A 256 6.36 -12.48 7.89
C ALA A 256 6.80 -12.11 9.32
N ASP A 257 5.85 -12.00 10.25
CA ASP A 257 6.14 -11.70 11.66
C ASP A 257 6.93 -12.82 12.33
N ALA A 258 6.64 -14.10 11.98
CA ALA A 258 7.36 -15.28 12.50
C ALA A 258 8.72 -15.55 11.83
N HIS A 259 8.97 -14.96 10.63
CA HIS A 259 10.17 -15.23 9.83
C HIS A 259 10.88 -13.91 9.45
N PRO A 260 11.45 -13.20 10.44
CA PRO A 260 12.02 -11.86 10.26
C PRO A 260 13.16 -11.80 9.24
N ASP A 261 13.97 -12.84 9.11
CA ASP A 261 15.07 -12.87 8.15
C ASP A 261 14.56 -13.04 6.71
N GLU A 262 13.54 -13.86 6.51
CA GLU A 262 12.90 -13.96 5.19
C GLU A 262 12.18 -12.66 4.82
N ALA A 263 11.55 -11.99 5.79
CA ALA A 263 10.92 -10.69 5.58
C ALA A 263 11.93 -9.59 5.18
N ARG A 264 13.15 -9.63 5.68
CA ARG A 264 14.24 -8.76 5.19
C ARG A 264 14.69 -9.17 3.80
N GLN A 265 14.95 -10.46 3.61
CA GLN A 265 15.53 -10.98 2.38
C GLN A 265 14.62 -10.80 1.16
N VAL A 266 13.31 -10.89 1.33
CA VAL A 266 12.35 -10.76 0.21
C VAL A 266 12.41 -9.40 -0.47
N LEU A 267 12.92 -8.34 0.21
CA LEU A 267 13.10 -7.02 -0.39
C LEU A 267 13.97 -7.05 -1.65
N THR A 268 14.94 -7.95 -1.73
CA THR A 268 15.82 -8.10 -2.90
C THR A 268 15.07 -8.47 -4.16
N SER A 269 13.87 -9.04 -4.04
CA SER A 269 13.04 -9.45 -5.18
C SER A 269 12.27 -8.30 -5.83
N TYR A 270 12.13 -7.16 -5.15
CA TYR A 270 11.33 -6.03 -5.66
C TYR A 270 11.93 -4.64 -5.40
N THR A 271 13.09 -4.58 -4.73
CA THR A 271 13.84 -3.33 -4.54
C THR A 271 15.29 -3.49 -4.99
N LYS A 272 15.96 -2.36 -5.26
CA LYS A 272 17.40 -2.31 -5.56
C LYS A 272 18.18 -1.85 -4.33
N ILE A 273 17.93 -2.51 -3.19
CA ILE A 273 18.61 -2.19 -1.94
C ILE A 273 20.02 -2.81 -1.90
N ASP A 274 20.97 -2.09 -1.30
CA ASP A 274 22.30 -2.63 -1.00
C ASP A 274 22.16 -3.80 0.01
N PRO A 275 22.73 -4.98 -0.29
CA PRO A 275 22.69 -6.13 0.62
C PRO A 275 23.23 -5.82 2.03
N GLY A 276 24.20 -4.90 2.15
CA GLY A 276 24.75 -4.46 3.45
C GLY A 276 23.76 -3.69 4.33
N VAL A 277 22.67 -3.16 3.75
CA VAL A 277 21.59 -2.48 4.48
C VAL A 277 20.55 -3.46 5.00
N ILE A 278 20.32 -4.59 4.32
CA ILE A 278 19.22 -5.53 4.61
C ILE A 278 19.26 -6.02 6.07
N GLN A 279 20.42 -6.37 6.59
CA GLN A 279 20.57 -6.87 7.96
C GLN A 279 20.35 -5.79 9.04
N LYS A 280 20.40 -4.51 8.65
CA LYS A 280 20.23 -3.36 9.54
C LYS A 280 18.81 -2.85 9.60
N LEU A 281 17.91 -3.36 8.73
CA LEU A 281 16.53 -2.91 8.65
C LEU A 281 15.80 -3.14 9.98
N THR A 282 15.12 -2.12 10.45
CA THR A 282 14.17 -2.25 11.54
C THR A 282 12.85 -2.78 10.98
N LEU A 283 12.46 -3.98 11.39
CA LEU A 283 11.19 -4.55 10.95
C LEU A 283 10.00 -3.86 11.64
N PRO A 284 8.92 -3.55 10.89
CA PRO A 284 7.66 -3.18 11.49
C PRO A 284 7.00 -4.39 12.18
N LYS A 285 5.82 -4.18 12.77
CA LYS A 285 4.92 -5.25 13.16
C LYS A 285 3.92 -5.52 12.05
N TRP A 286 3.52 -6.78 11.90
CA TRP A 286 2.48 -7.20 10.97
C TRP A 286 1.31 -7.91 11.69
N PRO A 287 0.67 -7.25 12.68
CA PRO A 287 -0.43 -7.88 13.41
C PRO A 287 -1.63 -8.12 12.47
N PRO A 288 -2.38 -9.21 12.67
CA PRO A 288 -3.56 -9.48 11.85
C PRO A 288 -4.71 -8.48 12.13
N GLN A 289 -4.74 -7.86 13.30
CA GLN A 289 -5.77 -6.91 13.71
C GLN A 289 -5.36 -5.47 13.44
N ILE A 290 -6.35 -4.65 13.09
CA ILE A 290 -6.22 -3.20 12.96
C ILE A 290 -6.43 -2.56 14.34
N ASN A 291 -5.50 -1.73 14.77
CA ASN A 291 -5.66 -0.92 15.97
C ASN A 291 -6.62 0.26 15.67
N ARG A 292 -7.92 0.07 15.92
CA ARG A 292 -8.97 1.06 15.64
C ARG A 292 -8.75 2.38 16.37
N ALA A 293 -8.20 2.34 17.60
CA ALA A 293 -7.92 3.55 18.37
C ALA A 293 -6.83 4.40 17.69
N SER A 294 -5.80 3.76 17.14
CA SER A 294 -4.76 4.48 16.41
C SER A 294 -5.25 5.02 15.05
N VAL A 295 -6.18 4.32 14.39
CA VAL A 295 -6.86 4.84 13.19
C VAL A 295 -7.70 6.08 13.53
N GLN A 296 -8.40 6.08 14.67
CA GLN A 296 -9.12 7.27 15.16
C GLN A 296 -8.15 8.43 15.38
N THR A 297 -6.98 8.18 16.00
CA THR A 297 -5.94 9.22 16.16
C THR A 297 -5.52 9.82 14.82
N LEU A 298 -5.32 8.99 13.77
CA LEU A 298 -5.01 9.52 12.42
C LEU A 298 -6.17 10.34 11.83
N ALA A 299 -7.41 9.95 12.08
CA ALA A 299 -8.58 10.72 11.65
C ALA A 299 -8.64 12.09 12.35
N ASP A 300 -8.37 12.13 13.64
CA ASP A 300 -8.35 13.35 14.45
C ASP A 300 -7.19 14.29 14.00
N LEU A 301 -6.00 13.73 13.73
CA LEU A 301 -4.87 14.47 13.18
C LEU A 301 -5.19 15.02 11.79
N ALA A 302 -5.82 14.23 10.92
CA ALA A 302 -6.21 14.67 9.59
C ALA A 302 -7.20 15.84 9.63
N LEU A 303 -8.15 15.81 10.56
CA LEU A 303 -9.09 16.91 10.79
C LEU A 303 -8.38 18.14 11.37
N LYS A 304 -7.55 17.95 12.40
CA LYS A 304 -6.77 19.03 13.06
C LYS A 304 -5.84 19.77 12.09
N ASP A 305 -5.22 19.03 11.18
CA ASP A 305 -4.26 19.57 10.20
C ASP A 305 -4.91 20.03 8.89
N GLY A 306 -6.25 19.97 8.80
CA GLY A 306 -7.01 20.42 7.63
C GLY A 306 -6.85 19.53 6.39
N LEU A 307 -6.45 18.27 6.56
CA LEU A 307 -6.38 17.29 5.48
C LEU A 307 -7.79 16.85 5.05
N VAL A 308 -8.71 16.85 5.99
CA VAL A 308 -10.13 16.60 5.79
C VAL A 308 -10.95 17.71 6.46
N THR A 309 -12.14 18.00 5.93
CA THR A 309 -13.04 19.07 6.44
C THR A 309 -14.16 18.54 7.32
N LYS A 310 -14.31 17.23 7.39
CA LYS A 310 -15.30 16.52 8.23
C LYS A 310 -14.71 15.21 8.74
N PRO A 311 -15.17 14.70 9.88
CA PRO A 311 -14.74 13.41 10.40
C PRO A 311 -15.00 12.29 9.38
N PRO A 312 -14.01 11.39 9.13
CA PRO A 312 -14.21 10.20 8.32
C PRO A 312 -15.14 9.19 9.01
N ASP A 313 -15.97 8.49 8.24
CA ASP A 313 -16.79 7.39 8.74
C ASP A 313 -15.93 6.11 8.84
N LEU A 314 -15.38 5.87 10.04
CA LEU A 314 -14.55 4.69 10.30
C LEU A 314 -15.34 3.38 10.28
N ALA A 315 -16.63 3.39 10.66
CA ALA A 315 -17.46 2.19 10.64
C ALA A 315 -17.73 1.74 9.19
N ALA A 316 -17.91 2.69 8.29
CA ALA A 316 -18.07 2.41 6.88
C ALA A 316 -16.76 1.93 6.22
N LEU A 317 -15.60 2.44 6.64
CA LEU A 317 -14.30 2.17 6.03
C LEU A 317 -13.64 0.88 6.55
N LEU A 318 -13.64 0.65 7.87
CA LEU A 318 -12.96 -0.48 8.52
C LEU A 318 -13.85 -1.74 8.54
N PRO A 319 -13.24 -2.94 8.58
CA PRO A 319 -13.96 -4.21 8.65
C PRO A 319 -14.93 -4.28 9.82
#